data_e242ddcf9907d5b5866a53d9e1310ee9
#
_entry.id   e242ddcf9907d5b5866a53d9e1310ee9
#
_cell.length_a   1.000
_cell.length_b   1.000
_cell.length_c   1.000
_cell.angle_alpha   90.00
_cell.angle_beta   90.00
_cell.angle_gamma   90.00
#
_symmetry.space_group_name_H-M   'P 1'
#
loop_
_entity.id
_entity.type
_entity.pdbx_description
1 polymer ?
#
loop_
_entity_poly.entity_id
_entity_poly.type
_entity_poly.pdbx_seq_one_letter_code
_entity_poly.pdbx_strand_id
1 'polypeptide(L)'
;MFLTNEKIRQLTVGAAAIYEEAEGLRFTKCTADQLAAWKEAAPWIYANAVGSTGVRLDFCTDSDFVTVKTAEYGKYEVKINGLLHAQYAFREADGNDRINSFTVHPGEGVNRITVSLPSHGPAGIISSVEVADGSFCERHRFDTKMLFLGDSITQGWNTKYDSMSYAYLVSEAFNADSIIQGIGGAIFAPSTVLPMDFAPDTVVVAYGTNDWGYYSDYTTYRNAVHDTLAKVNELYGSAKIYVISPIWRQDCGKTTKVGTFDDCCNTVRDMAALFGMTLIDGDTLVPPIMDYMADAVHPNDLGFAVYAANVIKAMK
;
A
#
# COMPACT_ATOMS: atom_id res chain seq x y z
N MET A 1 4.05 -11.51 28.62
CA MET A 1 2.58 -11.32 28.53
C MET A 1 2.14 -11.38 27.08
N PHE A 2 1.15 -12.22 26.76
CA PHE A 2 0.54 -12.22 25.42
C PHE A 2 -0.49 -11.09 25.29
N LEU A 3 -0.42 -10.36 24.18
CA LEU A 3 -1.45 -9.38 23.86
C LEU A 3 -2.74 -10.09 23.42
N THR A 4 -3.90 -9.56 23.82
CA THR A 4 -5.19 -10.09 23.38
C THR A 4 -5.44 -9.74 21.89
N ASN A 5 -6.30 -10.50 21.20
CA ASN A 5 -6.72 -10.20 19.84
C ASN A 5 -7.28 -8.78 19.71
N GLU A 6 -8.05 -8.33 20.70
CA GLU A 6 -8.57 -6.96 20.73
C GLU A 6 -7.43 -5.93 20.79
N LYS A 7 -6.40 -6.18 21.62
CA LYS A 7 -5.24 -5.30 21.68
C LYS A 7 -4.47 -5.27 20.38
N ILE A 8 -4.24 -6.42 19.73
CA ILE A 8 -3.57 -6.50 18.42
C ILE A 8 -4.37 -5.69 17.37
N ARG A 9 -5.72 -5.79 17.36
CA ARG A 9 -6.58 -4.97 16.47
C ARG A 9 -6.38 -3.48 16.70
N GLN A 10 -6.34 -3.04 17.96
CA GLN A 10 -6.12 -1.63 18.33
C GLN A 10 -4.76 -1.11 17.88
N LEU A 11 -3.71 -1.95 17.89
CA LEU A 11 -2.35 -1.59 17.47
C LEU A 11 -2.17 -1.65 15.94
N THR A 12 -3.15 -2.16 15.20
CA THR A 12 -3.07 -2.33 13.74
C THR A 12 -3.34 -1.02 13.01
N VAL A 13 -2.57 -0.79 11.95
CA VAL A 13 -2.66 0.33 11.01
C VAL A 13 -2.74 -0.22 9.59
N GLY A 14 -3.55 0.39 8.74
CA GLY A 14 -3.58 0.09 7.31
C GLY A 14 -4.46 -1.09 6.89
N ALA A 15 -5.09 -1.79 7.82
CA ALA A 15 -6.04 -2.86 7.50
C ALA A 15 -7.44 -2.29 7.24
N ALA A 16 -8.00 -2.56 6.06
CA ALA A 16 -9.41 -2.27 5.76
C ALA A 16 -10.36 -3.33 6.35
N ALA A 17 -9.84 -4.56 6.55
CA ALA A 17 -10.57 -5.61 7.27
C ALA A 17 -9.62 -6.52 8.05
N ILE A 18 -10.10 -7.05 9.18
CA ILE A 18 -9.38 -7.98 10.05
C ILE A 18 -10.32 -9.14 10.35
N TYR A 19 -9.91 -10.34 9.94
CA TYR A 19 -10.66 -11.57 10.12
C TYR A 19 -10.03 -12.42 11.23
N GLU A 20 -10.86 -13.04 12.07
CA GLU A 20 -10.42 -14.01 13.07
C GLU A 20 -10.50 -15.41 12.47
N GLU A 21 -9.38 -16.12 12.47
CA GLU A 21 -9.21 -17.46 11.94
C GLU A 21 -8.61 -18.39 13.00
N ALA A 22 -8.57 -19.68 12.73
CA ALA A 22 -8.02 -20.66 13.66
C ALA A 22 -6.54 -20.39 14.00
N GLU A 23 -5.77 -19.88 13.05
CA GLU A 23 -4.35 -19.59 13.17
C GLU A 23 -4.04 -18.20 13.73
N GLY A 24 -5.02 -17.31 13.85
CA GLY A 24 -4.82 -15.93 14.35
C GLY A 24 -5.67 -14.89 13.64
N LEU A 25 -5.19 -13.66 13.62
CA LEU A 25 -5.84 -12.55 12.94
C LEU A 25 -5.25 -12.36 11.54
N ARG A 26 -6.09 -12.43 10.51
CA ARG A 26 -5.74 -12.13 9.12
C ARG A 26 -6.06 -10.67 8.80
N PHE A 27 -5.14 -9.98 8.13
CA PHE A 27 -5.23 -8.56 7.85
C PHE A 27 -5.22 -8.29 6.35
N THR A 28 -6.24 -7.59 5.83
CA THR A 28 -6.33 -7.23 4.42
C THR A 28 -6.40 -5.71 4.22
N LYS A 29 -5.77 -5.23 3.14
CA LYS A 29 -5.82 -3.82 2.71
C LYS A 29 -7.14 -3.43 2.04
N CYS A 30 -7.95 -4.42 1.67
CA CYS A 30 -9.26 -4.24 1.05
C CYS A 30 -10.35 -4.86 1.93
N THR A 31 -11.57 -4.32 1.87
CA THR A 31 -12.75 -4.94 2.47
C THR A 31 -13.19 -6.18 1.68
N ALA A 32 -14.08 -7.00 2.25
CA ALA A 32 -14.63 -8.16 1.55
C ALA A 32 -15.34 -7.77 0.23
N ASP A 33 -16.10 -6.67 0.25
CA ASP A 33 -16.82 -6.17 -0.94
C ASP A 33 -15.85 -5.68 -2.01
N GLN A 34 -14.78 -4.98 -1.62
CA GLN A 34 -13.72 -4.57 -2.54
C GLN A 34 -13.00 -5.77 -3.15
N LEU A 35 -12.70 -6.81 -2.36
CA LEU A 35 -12.10 -8.04 -2.86
C LEU A 35 -13.03 -8.76 -3.85
N ALA A 36 -14.35 -8.81 -3.57
CA ALA A 36 -15.33 -9.37 -4.49
C ALA A 36 -15.38 -8.57 -5.80
N ALA A 37 -15.41 -7.24 -5.72
CA ALA A 37 -15.40 -6.35 -6.88
C ALA A 37 -14.12 -6.51 -7.73
N TRP A 38 -12.94 -6.61 -7.11
CA TRP A 38 -11.70 -6.89 -7.83
C TRP A 38 -11.69 -8.27 -8.50
N LYS A 39 -12.25 -9.27 -7.83
CA LYS A 39 -12.38 -10.63 -8.40
C LYS A 39 -13.26 -10.65 -9.64
N GLU A 40 -14.29 -9.81 -9.70
CA GLU A 40 -15.17 -9.66 -10.86
C GLU A 40 -14.53 -8.79 -11.96
N ALA A 41 -14.03 -7.62 -11.62
CA ALA A 41 -13.49 -6.66 -12.56
C ALA A 41 -12.17 -7.13 -13.21
N ALA A 42 -11.30 -7.78 -12.45
CA ALA A 42 -9.96 -8.16 -12.89
C ALA A 42 -9.48 -9.43 -12.16
N PRO A 43 -10.06 -10.62 -12.46
CA PRO A 43 -9.77 -11.87 -11.72
C PRO A 43 -8.28 -12.26 -11.74
N TRP A 44 -7.54 -11.87 -12.76
CA TRP A 44 -6.10 -12.18 -12.90
C TRP A 44 -5.19 -11.44 -11.89
N ILE A 45 -5.67 -10.37 -11.27
CA ILE A 45 -4.92 -9.63 -10.24
C ILE A 45 -5.44 -9.87 -8.82
N TYR A 46 -6.45 -10.70 -8.64
CA TYR A 46 -7.09 -10.96 -7.35
C TYR A 46 -6.08 -11.37 -6.27
N ALA A 47 -5.09 -12.19 -6.61
CA ALA A 47 -4.02 -12.59 -5.70
C ALA A 47 -3.21 -11.40 -5.15
N ASN A 48 -3.06 -10.31 -5.94
CA ASN A 48 -2.39 -9.09 -5.50
C ASN A 48 -3.29 -8.20 -4.62
N ALA A 49 -4.62 -8.32 -4.79
CA ALA A 49 -5.59 -7.57 -3.98
C ALA A 49 -5.66 -8.07 -2.54
N VAL A 50 -5.50 -9.39 -2.31
CA VAL A 50 -5.62 -10.00 -0.97
C VAL A 50 -4.43 -9.73 -0.05
N GLY A 51 -3.26 -9.31 -0.55
CA GLY A 51 -2.07 -9.04 0.25
C GLY A 51 -2.25 -7.90 1.26
N SER A 52 -1.31 -7.78 2.20
CA SER A 52 -1.36 -6.81 3.31
C SER A 52 -0.50 -5.58 3.07
N THR A 53 -0.48 -5.04 1.84
CA THR A 53 0.32 -3.85 1.51
C THR A 53 0.05 -2.70 2.49
N GLY A 54 1.10 -2.19 3.14
CA GLY A 54 1.01 -1.07 4.09
C GLY A 54 0.39 -1.43 5.45
N VAL A 55 -0.13 -2.65 5.62
CA VAL A 55 -0.67 -3.11 6.90
C VAL A 55 0.48 -3.41 7.86
N ARG A 56 0.36 -2.92 9.08
CA ARG A 56 1.38 -3.06 10.10
C ARG A 56 0.81 -3.01 11.52
N LEU A 57 1.50 -3.60 12.47
CA LEU A 57 1.39 -3.22 13.88
C LEU A 57 2.27 -2.00 14.09
N ASP A 58 1.76 -0.97 14.77
CA ASP A 58 2.49 0.29 14.99
C ASP A 58 2.18 0.84 16.39
N PHE A 59 3.10 0.63 17.32
CA PHE A 59 2.88 0.90 18.74
C PHE A 59 4.16 1.29 19.49
N CYS A 60 3.97 1.96 20.61
CA CYS A 60 5.00 2.27 21.57
C CYS A 60 4.94 1.29 22.76
N THR A 61 6.10 0.84 23.24
CA THR A 61 6.23 -0.06 24.38
C THR A 61 7.54 0.20 25.13
N ASP A 62 7.57 -0.11 26.42
CA ASP A 62 8.78 -0.15 27.24
C ASP A 62 9.29 -1.59 27.45
N SER A 63 8.76 -2.55 26.69
CA SER A 63 9.19 -3.95 26.74
C SER A 63 10.62 -4.10 26.22
N ASP A 64 11.43 -4.89 26.93
CA ASP A 64 12.78 -5.27 26.52
C ASP A 64 12.84 -6.29 25.38
N PHE A 65 11.68 -6.92 25.07
CA PHE A 65 11.51 -7.76 23.90
C PHE A 65 10.10 -7.65 23.31
N VAL A 66 9.99 -7.92 22.02
CA VAL A 66 8.71 -8.15 21.33
C VAL A 66 8.85 -9.40 20.48
N THR A 67 8.06 -10.43 20.79
CA THR A 67 7.97 -11.66 19.99
C THR A 67 6.68 -11.66 19.18
N VAL A 68 6.79 -11.86 17.87
CA VAL A 68 5.65 -11.99 16.97
C VAL A 68 5.64 -13.38 16.36
N LYS A 69 4.48 -14.05 16.45
CA LYS A 69 4.23 -15.31 15.74
C LYS A 69 3.28 -15.06 14.58
N THR A 70 3.61 -15.64 13.43
CA THR A 70 2.85 -15.50 12.19
C THR A 70 2.50 -16.88 11.66
N ALA A 71 1.34 -17.00 11.03
CA ALA A 71 0.87 -18.26 10.43
C ALA A 71 0.89 -18.24 8.89
N GLU A 72 1.43 -17.17 8.29
CA GLU A 72 1.49 -17.04 6.83
C GLU A 72 2.92 -16.71 6.38
N TYR A 73 3.29 -17.18 5.18
CA TYR A 73 4.60 -16.88 4.60
C TYR A 73 4.62 -15.46 4.00
N GLY A 74 5.84 -14.95 3.76
CA GLY A 74 6.07 -13.64 3.21
C GLY A 74 7.18 -12.90 3.93
N LYS A 75 7.33 -11.61 3.61
CA LYS A 75 8.33 -10.73 4.22
C LYS A 75 7.67 -9.90 5.32
N TYR A 76 8.17 -10.04 6.54
CA TYR A 76 7.80 -9.20 7.67
C TYR A 76 8.97 -8.26 7.97
N GLU A 77 8.70 -6.97 8.11
CA GLU A 77 9.74 -5.98 8.40
C GLU A 77 9.52 -5.36 9.77
N VAL A 78 10.60 -5.18 10.50
CA VAL A 78 10.57 -4.52 11.80
C VAL A 78 11.37 -3.23 11.73
N LYS A 79 10.72 -2.13 12.14
CA LYS A 79 11.39 -0.87 12.43
C LYS A 79 11.34 -0.60 13.93
N ILE A 80 12.41 -0.04 14.47
CA ILE A 80 12.50 0.48 15.83
C ILE A 80 12.77 1.97 15.72
N ASN A 81 11.90 2.79 16.30
CA ASN A 81 11.98 4.26 16.24
C ASN A 81 12.11 4.81 14.80
N GLY A 82 11.39 4.19 13.84
CA GLY A 82 11.39 4.58 12.44
C GLY A 82 12.58 4.04 11.61
N LEU A 83 13.57 3.43 12.23
CA LEU A 83 14.73 2.85 11.53
C LEU A 83 14.51 1.36 11.28
N LEU A 84 14.79 0.91 10.05
CA LEU A 84 14.73 -0.50 9.70
C LEU A 84 15.72 -1.29 10.56
N HIS A 85 15.20 -2.24 11.34
CA HIS A 85 15.95 -3.10 12.24
C HIS A 85 16.21 -4.48 11.64
N ALA A 86 15.16 -5.12 11.10
CA ALA A 86 15.26 -6.47 10.54
C ALA A 86 14.18 -6.72 9.48
N GLN A 87 14.45 -7.70 8.61
CA GLN A 87 13.47 -8.31 7.71
C GLN A 87 13.52 -9.83 7.93
N TYR A 88 12.35 -10.42 8.15
CA TYR A 88 12.15 -11.85 8.31
C TYR A 88 11.38 -12.38 7.09
N ALA A 89 12.04 -13.18 6.27
CA ALA A 89 11.43 -13.77 5.09
C ALA A 89 11.11 -15.25 5.35
N PHE A 90 9.84 -15.55 5.50
CA PHE A 90 9.34 -16.91 5.65
C PHE A 90 8.86 -17.43 4.29
N ARG A 91 9.25 -18.66 3.96
CA ARG A 91 8.84 -19.36 2.76
C ARG A 91 7.84 -20.44 3.13
N GLU A 92 7.02 -20.82 2.17
CA GLU A 92 6.18 -22.01 2.31
C GLU A 92 7.11 -23.20 2.60
N ALA A 93 6.95 -23.81 3.77
CA ALA A 93 7.72 -25.00 4.14
C ALA A 93 7.08 -26.24 3.52
N ASP A 94 7.90 -27.14 3.01
CA ASP A 94 7.49 -28.48 2.62
C ASP A 94 7.16 -29.30 3.89
N GLY A 95 6.06 -28.97 4.57
CA GLY A 95 5.63 -29.66 5.79
C GLY A 95 4.86 -28.79 6.80
N ASN A 96 4.14 -29.41 7.65
CA ASN A 96 2.99 -29.03 8.45
C ASN A 96 3.05 -27.83 9.42
N ASP A 97 4.17 -27.13 9.62
CA ASP A 97 4.23 -26.02 10.58
C ASP A 97 4.31 -24.67 9.87
N ARG A 98 3.15 -24.05 9.66
CA ARG A 98 3.01 -22.70 9.12
C ARG A 98 3.34 -21.59 10.14
N ILE A 99 3.58 -21.93 11.41
CA ILE A 99 3.82 -20.93 12.44
C ILE A 99 5.30 -20.58 12.49
N ASN A 100 5.59 -19.36 12.07
CA ASN A 100 6.91 -18.75 12.16
C ASN A 100 6.94 -17.74 13.32
N SER A 101 8.09 -17.50 13.90
CA SER A 101 8.25 -16.50 14.95
C SER A 101 9.56 -15.76 14.85
N PHE A 102 9.56 -14.53 15.30
CA PHE A 102 10.76 -13.73 15.48
C PHE A 102 10.64 -12.90 16.76
N THR A 103 11.79 -12.60 17.37
CA THR A 103 11.89 -11.75 18.55
C THR A 103 12.84 -10.60 18.23
N VAL A 104 12.46 -9.39 18.64
CA VAL A 104 13.31 -8.20 18.57
C VAL A 104 13.51 -7.64 19.98
N HIS A 105 14.67 -7.05 20.22
CA HIS A 105 15.04 -6.40 21.47
C HIS A 105 15.21 -4.89 21.23
N PRO A 106 14.20 -4.06 21.55
CA PRO A 106 14.22 -2.64 21.19
C PRO A 106 15.26 -1.80 21.93
N GLY A 107 15.78 -2.31 23.04
CA GLY A 107 16.63 -1.57 23.95
C GLY A 107 15.85 -0.93 25.11
N GLU A 108 16.57 -0.16 25.95
CA GLU A 108 15.99 0.47 27.13
C GLU A 108 15.04 1.61 26.78
N GLY A 109 14.06 1.86 27.65
CA GLY A 109 13.11 2.96 27.54
C GLY A 109 11.94 2.67 26.62
N VAL A 110 11.20 3.72 26.28
CA VAL A 110 10.03 3.62 25.41
C VAL A 110 10.45 3.64 23.95
N ASN A 111 10.10 2.60 23.21
CA ASN A 111 10.43 2.47 21.80
C ASN A 111 9.15 2.33 20.96
N ARG A 112 9.11 2.96 19.78
CA ARG A 112 8.11 2.71 18.75
C ARG A 112 8.52 1.48 17.95
N ILE A 113 7.64 0.50 17.92
CA ILE A 113 7.80 -0.75 17.17
C ILE A 113 6.82 -0.74 16.01
N THR A 114 7.35 -0.94 14.80
CA THR A 114 6.53 -1.13 13.61
C THR A 114 6.83 -2.51 13.05
N VAL A 115 5.80 -3.34 12.90
CA VAL A 115 5.90 -4.67 12.28
C VAL A 115 5.04 -4.65 11.02
N SER A 116 5.66 -4.46 9.87
CA SER A 116 4.96 -4.49 8.58
C SER A 116 4.69 -5.92 8.14
N LEU A 117 3.47 -6.15 7.66
CA LEU A 117 3.02 -7.44 7.13
C LEU A 117 3.36 -7.54 5.62
N PRO A 118 3.37 -8.76 5.05
CA PRO A 118 3.75 -8.98 3.65
C PRO A 118 2.89 -8.18 2.67
N SER A 119 3.53 -7.36 1.84
CA SER A 119 2.88 -6.58 0.79
C SER A 119 2.43 -7.45 -0.38
N HIS A 120 3.14 -8.55 -0.63
CA HIS A 120 2.94 -9.47 -1.75
C HIS A 120 2.59 -10.87 -1.24
N GLY A 121 1.82 -11.61 -2.04
CA GLY A 121 1.36 -12.95 -1.68
C GLY A 121 0.09 -12.92 -0.83
N PRO A 122 -0.13 -13.95 0.00
CA PRO A 122 -1.32 -14.02 0.86
C PRO A 122 -1.32 -12.93 1.92
N ALA A 123 -2.51 -12.61 2.44
CA ALA A 123 -2.62 -11.66 3.54
C ALA A 123 -1.95 -12.20 4.80
N GLY A 124 -1.17 -11.35 5.47
CA GLY A 124 -0.45 -11.73 6.69
C GLY A 124 -1.41 -12.15 7.82
N ILE A 125 -1.00 -13.17 8.59
CA ILE A 125 -1.69 -13.63 9.79
C ILE A 125 -0.76 -13.45 10.98
N ILE A 126 -1.24 -12.75 12.00
CA ILE A 126 -0.58 -12.67 13.32
C ILE A 126 -1.25 -13.65 14.27
N SER A 127 -0.52 -14.69 14.65
CA SER A 127 -0.99 -15.70 15.61
C SER A 127 -0.90 -15.23 17.06
N SER A 128 0.16 -14.51 17.41
CA SER A 128 0.31 -13.88 18.73
C SER A 128 1.37 -12.79 18.72
N VAL A 129 1.25 -11.88 19.67
CA VAL A 129 2.29 -10.90 20.03
C VAL A 129 2.56 -11.05 21.52
N GLU A 130 3.82 -11.21 21.90
CA GLU A 130 4.26 -11.33 23.28
C GLU A 130 5.25 -10.22 23.64
N VAL A 131 5.08 -9.63 24.80
CA VAL A 131 5.93 -8.59 25.39
C VAL A 131 6.24 -8.96 26.84
N ALA A 132 7.18 -8.28 27.48
CA ALA A 132 7.49 -8.49 28.90
C ALA A 132 6.27 -8.25 29.79
N ASP A 133 6.19 -8.97 30.88
CA ASP A 133 5.11 -8.82 31.85
C ASP A 133 5.13 -7.42 32.49
N GLY A 134 3.98 -6.76 32.50
CA GLY A 134 3.83 -5.42 33.05
C GLY A 134 4.18 -4.28 32.08
N SER A 135 4.72 -4.60 30.90
CA SER A 135 4.97 -3.57 29.89
C SER A 135 3.67 -3.02 29.31
N PHE A 136 3.66 -1.72 29.00
CA PHE A 136 2.56 -1.13 28.26
C PHE A 136 2.76 -1.34 26.76
N CYS A 137 1.63 -1.29 26.03
CA CYS A 137 1.62 -1.24 24.57
C CYS A 137 0.53 -0.25 24.14
N GLU A 138 0.91 0.85 23.53
CA GLU A 138 -0.04 1.84 23.06
C GLU A 138 0.14 2.10 21.58
N ARG A 139 -0.98 2.22 20.84
CA ARG A 139 -0.95 2.58 19.42
C ARG A 139 -0.19 3.89 19.23
N HIS A 140 0.67 3.94 18.22
CA HIS A 140 1.32 5.18 17.82
C HIS A 140 0.27 6.25 17.46
N ARG A 141 0.54 7.51 17.81
CA ARG A 141 -0.33 8.64 17.47
C ARG A 141 0.03 9.18 16.09
N PHE A 142 -0.97 9.28 15.26
CA PHE A 142 -0.86 9.81 13.90
C PHE A 142 -1.46 11.21 13.82
N ASP A 143 -0.93 12.04 12.91
CA ASP A 143 -1.35 13.43 12.73
C ASP A 143 -2.46 13.56 11.69
N THR A 144 -2.56 12.61 10.75
CA THR A 144 -3.52 12.64 9.63
C THR A 144 -3.87 11.22 9.17
N LYS A 145 -4.90 11.11 8.34
CA LYS A 145 -5.32 9.85 7.71
C LYS A 145 -5.19 9.93 6.20
N MET A 146 -4.55 8.92 5.59
CA MET A 146 -4.32 8.89 4.15
C MET A 146 -4.82 7.59 3.52
N LEU A 147 -5.46 7.71 2.36
CA LEU A 147 -5.86 6.58 1.52
C LEU A 147 -5.08 6.64 0.21
N PHE A 148 -4.38 5.56 -0.13
CA PHE A 148 -3.72 5.39 -1.42
C PHE A 148 -4.48 4.36 -2.25
N LEU A 149 -4.85 4.73 -3.46
CA LEU A 149 -5.49 3.88 -4.45
C LEU A 149 -4.55 3.80 -5.66
N GLY A 150 -4.07 2.60 -6.01
CA GLY A 150 -3.11 2.49 -7.12
C GLY A 150 -2.74 1.06 -7.48
N ASP A 151 -1.81 0.95 -8.39
CA ASP A 151 -1.36 -0.30 -8.99
C ASP A 151 -0.12 -0.91 -8.31
N SER A 152 0.69 -1.66 -9.09
CA SER A 152 1.94 -2.27 -8.62
C SER A 152 2.97 -1.25 -8.11
N ILE A 153 2.99 -0.04 -8.67
CA ILE A 153 3.91 1.00 -8.25
C ILE A 153 3.51 1.50 -6.85
N THR A 154 2.22 1.66 -6.58
CA THR A 154 1.70 1.98 -5.24
C THR A 154 1.91 0.83 -4.26
N GLN A 155 1.83 -0.42 -4.73
CA GLN A 155 2.13 -1.62 -3.92
C GLN A 155 3.61 -1.70 -3.52
N GLY A 156 4.52 -1.10 -4.29
CA GLY A 156 5.96 -1.21 -4.09
C GLY A 156 6.57 -2.42 -4.80
N TRP A 157 6.08 -2.76 -6.01
CA TRP A 157 6.62 -3.87 -6.79
C TRP A 157 8.11 -3.69 -7.06
N ASN A 158 8.90 -4.74 -6.85
CA ASN A 158 10.36 -4.77 -6.97
C ASN A 158 11.16 -4.01 -5.89
N THR A 159 10.52 -3.49 -4.85
CA THR A 159 11.28 -2.99 -3.70
C THR A 159 11.95 -4.15 -2.95
N LYS A 160 13.16 -3.90 -2.44
CA LYS A 160 13.83 -4.85 -1.55
C LYS A 160 13.09 -4.98 -0.23
N TYR A 161 12.61 -3.86 0.29
CA TYR A 161 11.82 -3.75 1.51
C TYR A 161 10.45 -3.17 1.17
N ASP A 162 9.36 -3.80 1.64
CA ASP A 162 7.99 -3.38 1.36
C ASP A 162 7.73 -1.95 1.88
N SER A 163 8.39 -1.56 2.97
CA SER A 163 8.36 -0.21 3.53
C SER A 163 9.10 0.87 2.72
N MET A 164 9.70 0.49 1.57
CA MET A 164 10.34 1.43 0.65
C MET A 164 9.43 1.86 -0.50
N SER A 165 8.18 1.36 -0.60
CA SER A 165 7.23 1.88 -1.58
C SER A 165 6.99 3.39 -1.35
N TYR A 166 6.76 4.15 -2.42
CA TYR A 166 6.54 5.60 -2.27
C TYR A 166 5.36 5.90 -1.35
N ALA A 167 4.29 5.12 -1.42
CA ALA A 167 3.11 5.31 -0.60
C ALA A 167 3.40 5.13 0.90
N TYR A 168 4.23 4.14 1.25
CA TYR A 168 4.66 3.93 2.61
C TYR A 168 5.55 5.08 3.09
N LEU A 169 6.56 5.49 2.30
CA LEU A 169 7.46 6.59 2.62
C LEU A 169 6.72 7.94 2.77
N VAL A 170 5.74 8.21 1.91
CA VAL A 170 4.86 9.39 2.03
C VAL A 170 4.06 9.32 3.33
N SER A 171 3.46 8.15 3.64
CA SER A 171 2.72 7.94 4.89
C SER A 171 3.57 8.23 6.12
N GLU A 172 4.82 7.76 6.15
CA GLU A 172 5.75 8.05 7.26
C GLU A 172 6.09 9.54 7.36
N ALA A 173 6.36 10.20 6.22
CA ALA A 173 6.75 11.61 6.19
C ALA A 173 5.65 12.56 6.67
N PHE A 174 4.39 12.16 6.57
CA PHE A 174 3.22 12.88 7.08
C PHE A 174 2.73 12.34 8.43
N ASN A 175 3.42 11.40 9.04
CA ASN A 175 2.98 10.68 10.24
C ASN A 175 1.51 10.24 10.12
N ALA A 176 1.18 9.53 9.02
CA ALA A 176 -0.18 9.20 8.65
C ALA A 176 -0.62 7.80 9.09
N ASP A 177 -1.82 7.71 9.66
CA ASP A 177 -2.61 6.48 9.67
C ASP A 177 -3.10 6.24 8.24
N SER A 178 -2.56 5.24 7.56
CA SER A 178 -2.78 5.09 6.12
C SER A 178 -3.25 3.70 5.73
N ILE A 179 -4.22 3.66 4.82
CA ILE A 179 -4.58 2.46 4.05
C ILE A 179 -3.94 2.58 2.67
N ILE A 180 -3.13 1.58 2.28
CA ILE A 180 -2.45 1.53 0.99
C ILE A 180 -3.04 0.42 0.15
N GLN A 181 -4.02 0.74 -0.70
CA GLN A 181 -4.62 -0.17 -1.68
C GLN A 181 -3.82 -0.15 -2.99
N GLY A 182 -2.51 -0.46 -2.89
CA GLY A 182 -1.66 -0.74 -4.03
C GLY A 182 -1.86 -2.20 -4.47
N ILE A 183 -2.29 -2.42 -5.72
CA ILE A 183 -2.65 -3.74 -6.24
C ILE A 183 -1.95 -3.96 -7.58
N GLY A 184 -1.00 -4.90 -7.62
CA GLY A 184 -0.25 -5.21 -8.84
C GLY A 184 -1.16 -5.54 -10.02
N GLY A 185 -1.00 -4.81 -11.12
CA GLY A 185 -1.81 -4.96 -12.33
C GLY A 185 -3.14 -4.19 -12.32
N ALA A 186 -3.47 -3.46 -11.24
CA ALA A 186 -4.72 -2.71 -11.15
C ALA A 186 -4.82 -1.59 -12.20
N ILE A 187 -6.05 -1.31 -12.58
CA ILE A 187 -6.47 -0.33 -13.57
C ILE A 187 -7.53 0.60 -12.98
N PHE A 188 -7.87 1.66 -13.67
CA PHE A 188 -9.07 2.45 -13.38
C PHE A 188 -10.32 1.56 -13.54
N ALA A 189 -10.92 1.16 -12.42
CA ALA A 189 -12.09 0.28 -12.39
C ALA A 189 -13.11 0.83 -11.38
N PRO A 190 -14.12 1.60 -11.81
CA PRO A 190 -15.04 2.32 -10.91
C PRO A 190 -15.79 1.40 -9.95
N SER A 191 -16.07 0.16 -10.35
CA SER A 191 -16.76 -0.85 -9.50
C SER A 191 -15.96 -1.29 -8.28
N THR A 192 -14.64 -1.04 -8.27
CA THR A 192 -13.75 -1.44 -7.15
C THR A 192 -13.57 -0.35 -6.11
N VAL A 193 -13.99 0.89 -6.43
CA VAL A 193 -13.98 2.03 -5.50
C VAL A 193 -15.25 1.98 -4.67
N LEU A 194 -15.16 1.35 -3.51
CA LEU A 194 -16.30 1.10 -2.61
C LEU A 194 -16.06 1.77 -1.24
N PRO A 195 -17.14 2.12 -0.51
CA PRO A 195 -17.01 2.70 0.82
C PRO A 195 -16.34 1.72 1.80
N MET A 196 -15.63 2.29 2.77
CA MET A 196 -15.04 1.56 3.89
C MET A 196 -15.17 2.38 5.17
N ASP A 197 -15.01 1.74 6.32
CA ASP A 197 -15.01 2.42 7.62
C ASP A 197 -13.65 3.11 7.87
N PHE A 198 -13.32 4.06 7.00
CA PHE A 198 -12.12 4.87 7.08
C PHE A 198 -12.38 6.23 6.42
N ALA A 199 -12.32 7.29 7.19
CA ALA A 199 -12.49 8.66 6.71
C ALA A 199 -11.12 9.32 6.55
N PRO A 200 -10.52 9.33 5.32
CA PRO A 200 -9.22 9.94 5.08
C PRO A 200 -9.31 11.47 5.03
N ASP A 201 -8.26 12.16 5.51
CA ASP A 201 -8.04 13.59 5.27
C ASP A 201 -7.46 13.82 3.86
N THR A 202 -6.76 12.82 3.35
CA THR A 202 -6.09 12.87 2.03
C THR A 202 -6.28 11.55 1.29
N VAL A 203 -6.61 11.66 0.00
CA VAL A 203 -6.66 10.52 -0.93
C VAL A 203 -5.63 10.74 -2.03
N VAL A 204 -4.86 9.71 -2.36
CA VAL A 204 -3.91 9.70 -3.47
C VAL A 204 -4.32 8.61 -4.45
N VAL A 205 -4.59 8.99 -5.71
CA VAL A 205 -4.97 8.07 -6.78
C VAL A 205 -3.83 7.99 -7.80
N ALA A 206 -3.30 6.79 -8.07
CA ALA A 206 -2.17 6.56 -8.95
C ALA A 206 -2.35 5.28 -9.77
N TYR A 207 -3.15 5.38 -10.83
CA TYR A 207 -3.36 4.35 -11.85
C TYR A 207 -2.95 4.87 -13.23
N GLY A 208 -3.06 4.03 -14.26
CA GLY A 208 -2.95 4.40 -15.66
C GLY A 208 -1.85 3.64 -16.41
N THR A 209 -0.78 3.21 -15.73
CA THR A 209 0.31 2.51 -16.42
C THR A 209 -0.12 1.17 -17.02
N ASN A 210 -1.01 0.41 -16.34
CA ASN A 210 -1.56 -0.85 -16.84
C ASN A 210 -2.68 -0.61 -17.86
N ASP A 211 -3.46 0.43 -17.66
CA ASP A 211 -4.60 0.83 -18.48
C ASP A 211 -4.21 1.03 -19.95
N TRP A 212 -3.01 1.61 -20.18
CA TRP A 212 -2.47 1.85 -21.51
C TRP A 212 -2.37 0.60 -22.37
N GLY A 213 -2.07 -0.55 -21.74
CA GLY A 213 -2.02 -1.84 -22.44
C GLY A 213 -3.28 -2.69 -22.32
N TYR A 214 -4.20 -2.35 -21.44
CA TYR A 214 -5.35 -3.18 -21.08
C TYR A 214 -6.59 -2.87 -21.92
N TYR A 215 -6.96 -1.60 -22.05
CA TYR A 215 -8.21 -1.22 -22.72
C TYR A 215 -8.17 -1.43 -24.22
N SER A 216 -9.35 -1.80 -24.78
CA SER A 216 -9.50 -2.13 -26.20
C SER A 216 -9.52 -0.92 -27.11
N ASP A 217 -9.77 0.28 -26.56
CA ASP A 217 -9.84 1.56 -27.27
C ASP A 217 -9.75 2.74 -26.30
N TYR A 218 -9.45 3.92 -26.85
CA TYR A 218 -9.31 5.15 -26.09
C TYR A 218 -10.58 5.60 -25.38
N THR A 219 -11.75 5.44 -25.99
CA THR A 219 -13.02 5.89 -25.40
C THR A 219 -13.35 5.10 -24.14
N THR A 220 -13.20 3.78 -24.18
CA THR A 220 -13.40 2.90 -23.02
C THR A 220 -12.44 3.25 -21.89
N TYR A 221 -11.16 3.46 -22.20
CA TYR A 221 -10.17 3.92 -21.24
C TYR A 221 -10.55 5.25 -20.59
N ARG A 222 -10.84 6.27 -21.42
CA ARG A 222 -11.22 7.61 -20.95
C ARG A 222 -12.44 7.58 -20.04
N ASN A 223 -13.45 6.78 -20.36
CA ASN A 223 -14.63 6.61 -19.52
C ASN A 223 -14.28 5.92 -18.20
N ALA A 224 -13.40 4.91 -18.20
CA ALA A 224 -12.95 4.26 -16.97
C ALA A 224 -12.23 5.22 -16.03
N VAL A 225 -11.35 6.08 -16.55
CA VAL A 225 -10.69 7.15 -15.77
C VAL A 225 -11.73 8.10 -15.19
N HIS A 226 -12.63 8.62 -16.03
CA HIS A 226 -13.70 9.54 -15.62
C HIS A 226 -14.55 8.93 -14.51
N ASP A 227 -15.11 7.73 -14.70
CA ASP A 227 -16.05 7.13 -13.76
C ASP A 227 -15.38 6.72 -12.46
N THR A 228 -14.10 6.30 -12.51
CA THR A 228 -13.32 6.00 -11.28
C THR A 228 -13.07 7.27 -10.47
N LEU A 229 -12.63 8.37 -11.10
CA LEU A 229 -12.40 9.63 -10.39
C LEU A 229 -13.71 10.25 -9.91
N ALA A 230 -14.80 10.14 -10.68
CA ALA A 230 -16.13 10.53 -10.22
C ALA A 230 -16.54 9.78 -8.94
N LYS A 231 -16.28 8.45 -8.89
CA LYS A 231 -16.58 7.62 -7.72
C LYS A 231 -15.69 7.97 -6.51
N VAL A 232 -14.41 8.23 -6.74
CA VAL A 232 -13.51 8.75 -5.69
C VAL A 232 -14.02 10.08 -5.15
N ASN A 233 -14.44 11.00 -6.01
CA ASN A 233 -14.99 12.29 -5.61
C ASN A 233 -16.31 12.15 -4.84
N GLU A 234 -17.18 11.24 -5.26
CA GLU A 234 -18.44 10.92 -4.56
C GLU A 234 -18.19 10.46 -3.12
N LEU A 235 -17.25 9.53 -2.92
CA LEU A 235 -16.99 8.90 -1.62
C LEU A 235 -16.10 9.75 -0.71
N TYR A 236 -15.16 10.48 -1.28
CA TYR A 236 -14.08 11.15 -0.54
C TYR A 236 -13.92 12.64 -0.88
N GLY A 237 -14.93 13.29 -1.46
CA GLY A 237 -14.86 14.69 -1.87
C GLY A 237 -14.65 15.70 -0.73
N SER A 238 -14.82 15.29 0.53
CA SER A 238 -14.44 16.09 1.71
C SER A 238 -12.95 16.05 2.02
N ALA A 239 -12.21 15.07 1.50
CA ALA A 239 -10.78 14.95 1.65
C ALA A 239 -10.04 15.75 0.57
N LYS A 240 -8.76 16.04 0.80
CA LYS A 240 -7.88 16.56 -0.25
C LYS A 240 -7.50 15.42 -1.19
N ILE A 241 -7.90 15.50 -2.45
CA ILE A 241 -7.64 14.45 -3.44
C ILE A 241 -6.47 14.86 -4.34
N TYR A 242 -5.45 14.01 -4.38
CA TYR A 242 -4.34 14.10 -5.31
C TYR A 242 -4.46 12.99 -6.36
N VAL A 243 -4.25 13.33 -7.62
CA VAL A 243 -4.16 12.37 -8.72
C VAL A 243 -2.75 12.43 -9.27
N ILE A 244 -2.08 11.29 -9.32
CA ILE A 244 -0.74 11.16 -9.90
C ILE A 244 -0.91 10.59 -11.32
N SER A 245 -0.47 11.33 -12.35
CA SER A 245 -0.39 10.77 -13.71
C SER A 245 0.71 9.70 -13.78
N PRO A 246 0.60 8.71 -14.70
CA PRO A 246 1.62 7.66 -14.81
C PRO A 246 3.04 8.23 -14.92
N ILE A 247 3.99 7.60 -14.22
CA ILE A 247 5.41 7.93 -14.33
C ILE A 247 5.99 7.36 -15.62
N TRP A 248 7.17 7.85 -16.01
CA TRP A 248 7.91 7.32 -17.14
C TRP A 248 8.11 5.80 -17.07
N ARG A 249 8.04 5.16 -18.23
CA ARG A 249 8.37 3.75 -18.43
C ARG A 249 9.21 3.57 -19.70
N GLN A 250 10.09 2.57 -19.71
CA GLN A 250 11.06 2.37 -20.79
C GLN A 250 10.43 2.22 -22.17
N ASP A 251 9.24 1.65 -22.24
CA ASP A 251 8.54 1.37 -23.50
C ASP A 251 7.51 2.44 -23.89
N CYS A 252 7.54 3.63 -23.28
CA CYS A 252 6.61 4.75 -23.53
C CYS A 252 6.58 5.24 -25.00
N GLY A 253 7.62 4.94 -25.79
CA GLY A 253 7.65 5.24 -27.23
C GLY A 253 6.76 4.36 -28.10
N LYS A 254 6.09 3.34 -27.54
CA LYS A 254 5.14 2.49 -28.28
C LYS A 254 3.77 3.16 -28.37
N THR A 255 2.93 2.61 -29.26
CA THR A 255 1.51 2.95 -29.34
C THR A 255 0.67 1.70 -29.11
N THR A 256 -0.40 1.84 -28.32
CA THR A 256 -1.36 0.76 -28.03
C THR A 256 -2.73 1.10 -28.63
N LYS A 257 -3.74 0.31 -28.32
CA LYS A 257 -5.14 0.59 -28.71
C LYS A 257 -5.72 1.83 -27.99
N VAL A 258 -5.13 2.22 -26.87
CA VAL A 258 -5.47 3.46 -26.13
C VAL A 258 -4.85 4.69 -26.79
N GLY A 259 -3.77 4.53 -27.54
CA GLY A 259 -2.99 5.62 -28.13
C GLY A 259 -1.52 5.59 -27.68
N THR A 260 -0.84 6.72 -27.75
CA THR A 260 0.50 6.90 -27.20
C THR A 260 0.46 6.87 -25.67
N PHE A 261 1.61 6.73 -25.02
CA PHE A 261 1.67 6.83 -23.55
C PHE A 261 1.32 8.24 -23.06
N ASP A 262 1.68 9.27 -23.85
CA ASP A 262 1.31 10.65 -23.57
C ASP A 262 -0.21 10.87 -23.64
N ASP A 263 -0.92 10.24 -24.59
CA ASP A 263 -2.40 10.27 -24.63
C ASP A 263 -3.00 9.67 -23.36
N CYS A 264 -2.40 8.59 -22.87
CA CYS A 264 -2.81 7.96 -21.62
C CYS A 264 -2.60 8.90 -20.42
N CYS A 265 -1.41 9.49 -20.28
CA CYS A 265 -1.08 10.43 -19.20
C CYS A 265 -1.94 11.70 -19.27
N ASN A 266 -2.16 12.26 -20.46
CA ASN A 266 -2.97 13.47 -20.66
C ASN A 266 -4.44 13.21 -20.28
N THR A 267 -4.98 12.02 -20.55
CA THR A 267 -6.34 11.66 -20.10
C THR A 267 -6.46 11.74 -18.59
N VAL A 268 -5.48 11.25 -17.83
CA VAL A 268 -5.49 11.35 -16.37
C VAL A 268 -5.40 12.80 -15.92
N ARG A 269 -4.53 13.62 -16.54
CA ARG A 269 -4.38 15.06 -16.25
C ARG A 269 -5.69 15.81 -16.48
N ASP A 270 -6.34 15.59 -17.65
CA ASP A 270 -7.59 16.24 -18.02
C ASP A 270 -8.75 15.86 -17.06
N MET A 271 -8.84 14.59 -16.70
CA MET A 271 -9.88 14.12 -15.77
C MET A 271 -9.64 14.64 -14.35
N ALA A 272 -8.40 14.70 -13.87
CA ALA A 272 -8.09 15.33 -12.58
C ALA A 272 -8.52 16.81 -12.57
N ALA A 273 -8.22 17.55 -13.64
CA ALA A 273 -8.63 18.94 -13.78
C ALA A 273 -10.16 19.09 -13.87
N LEU A 274 -10.87 18.20 -14.58
CA LEU A 274 -12.33 18.20 -14.70
C LEU A 274 -13.02 18.11 -13.32
N PHE A 275 -12.50 17.29 -12.43
CA PHE A 275 -13.03 17.11 -11.06
C PHE A 275 -12.43 18.09 -10.04
N GLY A 276 -11.57 19.03 -10.44
CA GLY A 276 -10.90 19.97 -9.53
C GLY A 276 -9.96 19.31 -8.53
N MET A 277 -9.45 18.11 -8.85
CA MET A 277 -8.49 17.39 -8.03
C MET A 277 -7.07 17.94 -8.24
N THR A 278 -6.22 17.83 -7.23
CA THR A 278 -4.83 18.30 -7.34
C THR A 278 -4.00 17.30 -8.12
N LEU A 279 -3.52 17.71 -9.30
CA LEU A 279 -2.61 16.89 -10.11
C LEU A 279 -1.19 16.92 -9.52
N ILE A 280 -0.56 15.76 -9.43
CA ILE A 280 0.89 15.60 -9.29
C ILE A 280 1.37 14.93 -10.59
N ASP A 281 2.18 15.65 -11.36
CA ASP A 281 2.59 15.17 -12.67
C ASP A 281 3.68 14.09 -12.56
N GLY A 282 3.38 12.88 -13.06
CA GLY A 282 4.26 11.72 -13.05
C GLY A 282 5.61 11.96 -13.73
N ASP A 283 5.64 12.81 -14.76
CA ASP A 283 6.88 13.17 -15.48
C ASP A 283 7.91 13.87 -14.57
N THR A 284 7.48 14.43 -13.45
CA THR A 284 8.35 15.14 -12.50
C THR A 284 8.82 14.29 -11.32
N LEU A 285 8.34 13.05 -11.21
CA LEU A 285 8.48 12.26 -10.00
C LEU A 285 9.71 11.35 -10.00
N VAL A 286 10.05 10.74 -11.14
CA VAL A 286 11.22 9.86 -11.29
C VAL A 286 11.97 10.25 -12.55
N PRO A 287 13.31 10.38 -12.53
CA PRO A 287 14.08 10.63 -13.74
C PRO A 287 13.84 9.55 -14.81
N PRO A 288 13.66 9.91 -16.11
CA PRO A 288 13.34 8.97 -17.18
C PRO A 288 14.58 8.19 -17.67
N ILE A 289 15.25 7.49 -16.76
CA ILE A 289 16.45 6.68 -17.02
C ILE A 289 16.42 5.38 -16.22
N MET A 290 16.99 4.33 -16.79
CA MET A 290 16.94 2.97 -16.22
C MET A 290 17.65 2.83 -14.86
N ASP A 291 18.55 3.73 -14.49
CA ASP A 291 19.23 3.70 -13.19
C ASP A 291 18.25 3.81 -12.00
N TYR A 292 17.08 4.38 -12.22
CA TYR A 292 16.00 4.50 -11.22
C TYR A 292 14.93 3.40 -11.35
N MET A 293 15.08 2.49 -12.31
CA MET A 293 14.10 1.45 -12.61
C MET A 293 14.65 0.06 -12.29
N ALA A 294 13.79 -0.82 -11.81
CA ALA A 294 14.11 -2.24 -11.58
C ALA A 294 13.82 -3.08 -12.84
N ASP A 295 12.85 -2.64 -13.63
CA ASP A 295 12.47 -3.21 -14.92
C ASP A 295 11.93 -2.10 -15.85
N ALA A 296 11.27 -2.46 -16.93
CA ALA A 296 10.76 -1.49 -17.91
C ALA A 296 9.67 -0.54 -17.36
N VAL A 297 9.07 -0.82 -16.19
CA VAL A 297 7.87 -0.16 -15.66
C VAL A 297 8.03 0.29 -14.20
N HIS A 298 8.68 -0.52 -13.38
CA HIS A 298 8.68 -0.32 -11.93
C HIS A 298 9.98 0.35 -11.47
N PRO A 299 9.91 1.36 -10.60
CA PRO A 299 11.10 1.92 -9.95
C PRO A 299 11.85 0.86 -9.10
N ASN A 300 13.16 1.01 -8.98
CA ASN A 300 13.95 0.34 -7.96
C ASN A 300 13.89 1.12 -6.63
N ASP A 301 14.61 0.67 -5.59
CA ASP A 301 14.59 1.33 -4.26
C ASP A 301 15.00 2.81 -4.34
N LEU A 302 15.99 3.16 -5.17
CA LEU A 302 16.40 4.54 -5.39
C LEU A 302 15.30 5.34 -6.10
N GLY A 303 14.69 4.76 -7.14
CA GLY A 303 13.58 5.36 -7.85
C GLY A 303 12.38 5.61 -6.94
N PHE A 304 12.02 4.67 -6.08
CA PHE A 304 10.95 4.85 -5.09
C PHE A 304 11.27 5.93 -4.05
N ALA A 305 12.52 6.04 -3.59
CA ALA A 305 12.92 7.09 -2.67
C ALA A 305 12.81 8.48 -3.31
N VAL A 306 13.24 8.62 -4.57
CA VAL A 306 13.12 9.88 -5.34
C VAL A 306 11.64 10.20 -5.62
N TYR A 307 10.86 9.19 -6.01
CA TYR A 307 9.41 9.33 -6.21
C TYR A 307 8.75 9.87 -4.95
N ALA A 308 8.97 9.22 -3.80
CA ALA A 308 8.40 9.64 -2.52
C ALA A 308 8.79 11.08 -2.15
N ALA A 309 10.09 11.43 -2.30
CA ALA A 309 10.57 12.78 -2.00
C ALA A 309 9.87 13.86 -2.84
N ASN A 310 9.65 13.59 -4.15
CA ASN A 310 8.97 14.52 -5.04
C ASN A 310 7.46 14.60 -4.76
N VAL A 311 6.79 13.49 -4.43
CA VAL A 311 5.38 13.49 -3.97
C VAL A 311 5.24 14.30 -2.67
N ILE A 312 6.10 14.06 -1.67
CA ILE A 312 6.10 14.80 -0.41
C ILE A 312 6.27 16.30 -0.66
N LYS A 313 7.18 16.67 -1.56
CA LYS A 313 7.40 18.07 -1.95
C LYS A 313 6.16 18.69 -2.62
N ALA A 314 5.47 17.95 -3.47
CA ALA A 314 4.28 18.42 -4.16
C ALA A 314 3.05 18.53 -3.24
N MET A 315 3.03 17.79 -2.12
CA MET A 315 1.92 17.79 -1.17
C MET A 315 2.06 18.83 -0.06
N LYS A 316 3.26 19.33 0.21
CA LYS A 316 3.56 20.40 1.17
C LYS A 316 3.32 21.79 0.56
#